data_218e8b79e7e3f7c12b12904e479da48e
#
_entry.id   218e8b79e7e3f7c12b12904e479da48e
#
_cell.length_a   1.000
_cell.length_b   1.000
_cell.length_c   1.000
_cell.angle_alpha   90.00
_cell.angle_beta   90.00
_cell.angle_gamma   90.00
#
_symmetry.space_group_name_H-M   'P 1'
#
loop_
_entity.id
_entity.type
_entity.pdbx_description
1 polymer ?
#
loop_
_entity_poly.entity_id
_entity_poly.type
_entity_poly.pdbx_seq_one_letter_code
_entity_poly.pdbx_strand_id
1 'polypeptide(L)'
;MSHRQIMQSLTGLLMGMFVSILAGTVVSSSLPVIVSDLNGSQTAFTWVVTATLLATTISTPIWGKLADLGNRKLLLQIALAMFVLASAAAGFAQNTEFLISMRVIQGLAGGGMGALSQIVMADILSPRERGKYMGLFGAVMALGTVGGPLIGGFVTDTINWRWNFFVALPFAVVAIILIQRTLNLPAIAKRKVQIDYLGIMLLASGVAMLLIWLSMGGSQFEWNSATSYLMVIGSIILLAVFVLVEFKVADPLISLQLFKNRTFTFAVIASLVVGISMFGTSVFLSQYMIMARGATATQAGLMTFPMMAGLLVVSTIAGALISRYGKWKAFVVTGAVLQVIGLYLLGTIHYDTAFWLVGLYMFILGAGVGLVMQNMVLVVQNSVDPKILGVASSAVTFFRTLGGTAGTAGLGAMLAVTIPNMIAERQGELTNAIASLGDKAAEVGAALNSGSLPTISTLPEPVRIILESIYGDGVAGLFALAAPLALITVVAVILLPNQHLNTKTNTERLAEESDASPTADTVA
;
A
#
# COMPACT_ATOMS: atom_id res chain seq x y z
N MET A 1 15.45 26.82 6.02
CA MET A 1 14.22 26.94 6.84
C MET A 1 14.57 26.84 8.33
N SER A 2 13.84 27.56 9.22
CA SER A 2 14.01 27.34 10.66
C SER A 2 13.48 25.98 11.09
N HIS A 3 13.98 25.43 12.21
CA HIS A 3 13.49 24.15 12.74
C HIS A 3 11.96 24.13 12.95
N ARG A 4 11.39 25.25 13.41
CA ARG A 4 9.94 25.41 13.58
C ARG A 4 9.19 25.32 12.24
N GLN A 5 9.71 25.94 11.19
CA GLN A 5 9.11 25.87 9.85
C GLN A 5 9.19 24.45 9.26
N ILE A 6 10.31 23.76 9.46
CA ILE A 6 10.47 22.35 9.05
C ILE A 6 9.40 21.49 9.74
N MET A 7 9.25 21.63 11.07
CA MET A 7 8.26 20.85 11.83
C MET A 7 6.82 21.14 11.37
N GLN A 8 6.47 22.40 11.13
CA GLN A 8 5.14 22.76 10.66
C GLN A 8 4.86 22.24 9.24
N SER A 9 5.85 22.31 8.34
CA SER A 9 5.72 21.74 6.99
C SER A 9 5.59 20.23 7.02
N LEU A 10 6.39 19.54 7.84
CA LEU A 10 6.28 18.10 8.06
C LEU A 10 4.91 17.71 8.62
N THR A 11 4.38 18.48 9.58
CA THR A 11 3.03 18.23 10.12
C THR A 11 1.98 18.30 9.01
N GLY A 12 2.04 19.30 8.13
CA GLY A 12 1.13 19.39 6.98
C GLY A 12 1.24 18.20 6.02
N LEU A 13 2.47 17.75 5.71
CA LEU A 13 2.72 16.58 4.87
C LEU A 13 2.19 15.28 5.50
N LEU A 14 2.47 15.10 6.80
CA LEU A 14 2.02 13.93 7.57
C LEU A 14 0.51 13.89 7.70
N MET A 15 -0.15 15.03 7.88
CA MET A 15 -1.61 15.12 7.87
C MET A 15 -2.19 14.77 6.50
N GLY A 16 -1.58 15.21 5.40
CA GLY A 16 -1.98 14.79 4.06
C GLY A 16 -1.88 13.29 3.85
N MET A 17 -0.79 12.66 4.29
CA MET A 17 -0.63 11.21 4.26
C MET A 17 -1.65 10.50 5.16
N PHE A 18 -1.89 11.01 6.37
CA PHE A 18 -2.89 10.47 7.29
C PHE A 18 -4.28 10.46 6.66
N VAL A 19 -4.68 11.56 6.04
CA VAL A 19 -5.96 11.68 5.31
C VAL A 19 -6.09 10.59 4.24
N SER A 20 -5.05 10.36 3.45
CA SER A 20 -5.07 9.34 2.39
C SER A 20 -5.24 7.94 2.95
N ILE A 21 -4.52 7.60 4.01
CA ILE A 21 -4.57 6.27 4.64
C ILE A 21 -5.91 6.08 5.35
N LEU A 22 -6.31 7.05 6.15
CA LEU A 22 -7.56 7.01 6.91
C LEU A 22 -8.76 6.80 6.00
N ALA A 23 -8.88 7.57 4.92
CA ALA A 23 -10.00 7.45 3.99
C ALA A 23 -10.04 6.11 3.25
N GLY A 24 -8.87 5.51 2.99
CA GLY A 24 -8.80 4.16 2.43
C GLY A 24 -9.32 3.10 3.40
N THR A 25 -8.98 3.22 4.67
CA THR A 25 -9.25 2.20 5.70
C THR A 25 -10.61 2.36 6.38
N VAL A 26 -11.10 3.59 6.57
CA VAL A 26 -12.43 3.89 7.12
C VAL A 26 -13.55 3.26 6.29
N VAL A 27 -13.46 3.37 4.97
CA VAL A 27 -14.48 2.84 4.06
C VAL A 27 -14.49 1.31 4.04
N SER A 28 -13.32 0.66 4.18
CA SER A 28 -13.23 -0.81 4.08
C SER A 28 -14.03 -1.54 5.17
N SER A 29 -14.10 -1.00 6.39
CA SER A 29 -14.89 -1.60 7.49
C SER A 29 -16.41 -1.45 7.29
N SER A 30 -16.84 -0.41 6.59
CA SER A 30 -18.26 -0.07 6.38
C SER A 30 -18.78 -0.56 5.02
N LEU A 31 -17.91 -1.12 4.20
CA LEU A 31 -18.21 -1.46 2.81
C LEU A 31 -19.41 -2.40 2.63
N PRO A 32 -19.63 -3.45 3.47
CA PRO A 32 -20.83 -4.28 3.37
C PRO A 32 -22.12 -3.48 3.54
N VAL A 33 -22.14 -2.56 4.51
CA VAL A 33 -23.30 -1.69 4.79
C VAL A 33 -23.52 -0.71 3.63
N ILE A 34 -22.45 -0.11 3.12
CA ILE A 34 -22.50 0.83 1.99
C ILE A 34 -23.10 0.17 0.74
N VAL A 35 -22.59 -1.01 0.38
CA VAL A 35 -23.04 -1.72 -0.82
C VAL A 35 -24.48 -2.19 -0.68
N SER A 36 -24.86 -2.66 0.50
CA SER A 36 -26.26 -3.04 0.80
C SER A 36 -27.20 -1.85 0.70
N ASP A 37 -26.87 -0.69 1.30
CA ASP A 37 -27.70 0.52 1.29
C ASP A 37 -27.88 1.10 -0.14
N LEU A 38 -26.85 0.96 -0.99
CA LEU A 38 -26.89 1.37 -2.40
C LEU A 38 -27.44 0.29 -3.34
N ASN A 39 -28.03 -0.79 -2.83
CA ASN A 39 -28.53 -1.94 -3.60
C ASN A 39 -27.48 -2.51 -4.58
N GLY A 40 -26.21 -2.51 -4.17
CA GLY A 40 -25.10 -2.94 -5.00
C GLY A 40 -24.90 -4.45 -4.98
N SER A 41 -24.28 -4.95 -6.05
CA SER A 41 -23.89 -6.36 -6.19
C SER A 41 -22.56 -6.66 -5.50
N GLN A 42 -22.22 -7.95 -5.35
CA GLN A 42 -20.89 -8.38 -4.92
C GLN A 42 -19.77 -7.86 -5.85
N THR A 43 -20.08 -7.71 -7.14
CA THR A 43 -19.16 -7.09 -8.10
C THR A 43 -18.91 -5.61 -7.77
N ALA A 44 -19.95 -4.86 -7.41
CA ALA A 44 -19.82 -3.47 -6.96
C ALA A 44 -18.98 -3.35 -5.69
N PHE A 45 -19.14 -4.27 -4.73
CA PHE A 45 -18.30 -4.35 -3.53
C PHE A 45 -16.80 -4.43 -3.90
N THR A 46 -16.45 -5.34 -4.78
CA THR A 46 -15.07 -5.51 -5.24
C THR A 46 -14.56 -4.26 -5.96
N TRP A 47 -15.38 -3.64 -6.83
CA TRP A 47 -14.99 -2.45 -7.57
C TRP A 47 -14.76 -1.21 -6.71
N VAL A 48 -15.51 -1.00 -5.65
CA VAL A 48 -15.31 0.15 -4.73
C VAL A 48 -13.90 0.16 -4.14
N VAL A 49 -13.34 -1.01 -3.83
CA VAL A 49 -11.96 -1.14 -3.32
C VAL A 49 -10.95 -1.10 -4.46
N THR A 50 -11.15 -1.96 -5.46
CA THR A 50 -10.20 -2.16 -6.57
C THR A 50 -9.98 -0.89 -7.36
N ALA A 51 -11.04 -0.13 -7.67
CA ALA A 51 -10.92 1.13 -8.41
C ALA A 51 -10.01 2.15 -7.71
N THR A 52 -10.10 2.26 -6.39
CA THR A 52 -9.23 3.17 -5.64
C THR A 52 -7.77 2.73 -5.67
N LEU A 53 -7.51 1.43 -5.47
CA LEU A 53 -6.14 0.88 -5.48
C LEU A 53 -5.51 0.99 -6.86
N LEU A 54 -6.27 0.68 -7.93
CA LEU A 54 -5.85 0.85 -9.32
C LEU A 54 -5.47 2.30 -9.61
N ALA A 55 -6.39 3.22 -9.30
CA ALA A 55 -6.18 4.65 -9.56
C ALA A 55 -4.97 5.19 -8.77
N THR A 56 -4.79 4.77 -7.51
CA THR A 56 -3.63 5.13 -6.69
C THR A 56 -2.33 4.62 -7.31
N THR A 57 -2.31 3.35 -7.72
CA THR A 57 -1.13 2.73 -8.32
C THR A 57 -0.73 3.44 -9.62
N ILE A 58 -1.68 3.63 -10.52
CA ILE A 58 -1.45 4.23 -11.86
C ILE A 58 -1.04 5.70 -11.74
N SER A 59 -1.65 6.46 -10.82
CA SER A 59 -1.39 7.90 -10.71
C SER A 59 -0.05 8.23 -10.05
N THR A 60 0.50 7.33 -9.24
CA THR A 60 1.74 7.57 -8.49
C THR A 60 2.92 8.01 -9.37
N PRO A 61 3.28 7.33 -10.48
CA PRO A 61 4.36 7.78 -11.35
C PRO A 61 4.02 9.07 -12.10
N ILE A 62 2.74 9.31 -12.41
CA ILE A 62 2.29 10.55 -13.06
C ILE A 62 2.57 11.75 -12.16
N TRP A 63 2.19 11.69 -10.87
CA TRP A 63 2.47 12.74 -9.90
C TRP A 63 3.98 12.94 -9.68
N GLY A 64 4.76 11.86 -9.71
CA GLY A 64 6.21 11.94 -9.62
C GLY A 64 6.82 12.71 -10.78
N LYS A 65 6.38 12.42 -12.00
CA LYS A 65 6.78 13.15 -13.20
C LYS A 65 6.38 14.63 -13.10
N LEU A 66 5.14 14.92 -12.75
CA LEU A 66 4.66 16.29 -12.57
C LEU A 66 5.46 17.05 -11.49
N ALA A 67 5.92 16.36 -10.44
CA ALA A 67 6.73 16.96 -9.38
C ALA A 67 8.13 17.42 -9.84
N ASP A 68 8.69 16.78 -10.85
CA ASP A 68 9.97 17.19 -11.44
C ASP A 68 9.80 18.36 -12.44
N LEU A 69 8.57 18.64 -12.85
CA LEU A 69 8.22 19.62 -13.88
C LEU A 69 7.58 20.89 -13.32
N GLY A 70 6.95 20.78 -12.16
CA GLY A 70 6.08 21.82 -11.63
C GLY A 70 6.33 22.21 -10.18
N ASN A 71 5.50 23.13 -9.72
CA ASN A 71 5.52 23.58 -8.33
C ASN A 71 4.94 22.46 -7.43
N ARG A 72 5.82 21.75 -6.71
CA ARG A 72 5.47 20.63 -5.82
C ARG A 72 4.46 21.00 -4.75
N LYS A 73 4.52 22.22 -4.21
CA LYS A 73 3.54 22.74 -3.26
C LYS A 73 2.15 22.83 -3.90
N LEU A 74 2.05 23.39 -5.09
CA LEU A 74 0.79 23.52 -5.82
C LEU A 74 0.22 22.13 -6.17
N LEU A 75 1.06 21.22 -6.65
CA LEU A 75 0.64 19.85 -7.00
C LEU A 75 0.08 19.11 -5.78
N LEU A 76 0.73 19.24 -4.63
CA LEU A 76 0.26 18.62 -3.39
C LEU A 76 -1.09 19.22 -2.94
N GLN A 77 -1.28 20.52 -3.08
CA GLN A 77 -2.56 21.17 -2.80
C GLN A 77 -3.66 20.75 -3.76
N ILE A 78 -3.34 20.59 -5.05
CA ILE A 78 -4.29 20.06 -6.04
C ILE A 78 -4.70 18.64 -5.66
N ALA A 79 -3.75 17.77 -5.32
CA ALA A 79 -4.05 16.41 -4.88
C ALA A 79 -4.96 16.39 -3.63
N LEU A 80 -4.65 17.21 -2.61
CA LEU A 80 -5.50 17.35 -1.43
C LEU A 80 -6.89 17.89 -1.75
N ALA A 81 -6.99 18.91 -2.61
CA ALA A 81 -8.28 19.49 -3.03
C ALA A 81 -9.12 18.47 -3.81
N MET A 82 -8.52 17.76 -4.76
CA MET A 82 -9.18 16.67 -5.48
C MET A 82 -9.72 15.62 -4.52
N PHE A 83 -8.90 15.24 -3.53
CA PHE A 83 -9.30 14.27 -2.51
C PHE A 83 -10.49 14.76 -1.69
N VAL A 84 -10.46 16.00 -1.20
CA VAL A 84 -11.55 16.62 -0.42
C VAL A 84 -12.85 16.65 -1.23
N LEU A 85 -12.78 17.11 -2.47
CA LEU A 85 -13.96 17.21 -3.33
C LEU A 85 -14.54 15.83 -3.66
N ALA A 86 -13.71 14.86 -3.99
CA ALA A 86 -14.14 13.49 -4.27
C ALA A 86 -14.71 12.81 -3.02
N SER A 87 -14.11 13.04 -1.84
CA SER A 87 -14.63 12.53 -0.56
C SER A 87 -16.00 13.14 -0.24
N ALA A 88 -16.11 14.46 -0.34
CA ALA A 88 -17.40 15.12 -0.11
C ALA A 88 -18.48 14.60 -1.06
N ALA A 89 -18.17 14.48 -2.36
CA ALA A 89 -19.10 13.94 -3.35
C ALA A 89 -19.46 12.47 -3.06
N ALA A 90 -18.51 11.62 -2.66
CA ALA A 90 -18.74 10.22 -2.31
C ALA A 90 -19.73 10.08 -1.14
N GLY A 91 -19.70 10.99 -0.15
CA GLY A 91 -20.66 11.03 0.96
C GLY A 91 -22.12 11.26 0.52
N PHE A 92 -22.33 11.85 -0.67
CA PHE A 92 -23.66 12.06 -1.27
C PHE A 92 -24.03 11.00 -2.31
N ALA A 93 -23.28 9.89 -2.41
CA ALA A 93 -23.56 8.85 -3.38
C ALA A 93 -24.95 8.23 -3.18
N GLN A 94 -25.70 8.09 -4.30
CA GLN A 94 -27.02 7.47 -4.35
C GLN A 94 -27.02 6.12 -5.07
N ASN A 95 -25.94 5.78 -5.75
CA ASN A 95 -25.72 4.50 -6.43
C ASN A 95 -24.24 4.10 -6.39
N THR A 96 -23.98 2.84 -6.68
CA THR A 96 -22.64 2.26 -6.64
C THR A 96 -21.72 2.80 -7.73
N GLU A 97 -22.23 3.12 -8.92
CA GLU A 97 -21.45 3.63 -10.06
C GLU A 97 -20.86 5.01 -9.76
N PHE A 98 -21.68 5.89 -9.17
CA PHE A 98 -21.22 7.21 -8.74
C PHE A 98 -20.18 7.08 -7.64
N LEU A 99 -20.42 6.20 -6.65
CA LEU A 99 -19.44 5.93 -5.58
C LEU A 99 -18.12 5.44 -6.16
N ILE A 100 -18.14 4.46 -7.06
CA ILE A 100 -16.92 3.92 -7.71
C ILE A 100 -16.19 5.05 -8.47
N SER A 101 -16.91 5.91 -9.18
CA SER A 101 -16.32 7.04 -9.90
C SER A 101 -15.60 7.99 -8.93
N MET A 102 -16.19 8.30 -7.79
CA MET A 102 -15.55 9.14 -6.76
C MET A 102 -14.36 8.42 -6.12
N ARG A 103 -14.43 7.11 -5.95
CA ARG A 103 -13.30 6.29 -5.47
C ARG A 103 -12.11 6.29 -6.43
N VAL A 104 -12.36 6.33 -7.74
CA VAL A 104 -11.29 6.54 -8.74
C VAL A 104 -10.60 7.88 -8.51
N ILE A 105 -11.36 8.97 -8.37
CA ILE A 105 -10.80 10.32 -8.17
C ILE A 105 -10.03 10.38 -6.83
N GLN A 106 -10.56 9.77 -5.76
CA GLN A 106 -9.84 9.65 -4.49
C GLN A 106 -8.53 8.88 -4.64
N GLY A 107 -8.52 7.78 -5.40
CA GLY A 107 -7.32 7.01 -5.69
C GLY A 107 -6.28 7.83 -6.48
N LEU A 108 -6.71 8.54 -7.52
CA LEU A 108 -5.83 9.44 -8.28
C LEU A 108 -5.17 10.48 -7.37
N ALA A 109 -5.93 11.09 -6.47
CA ALA A 109 -5.44 12.04 -5.49
C ALA A 109 -4.51 11.39 -4.44
N GLY A 110 -4.87 10.19 -3.97
CA GLY A 110 -4.11 9.42 -2.98
C GLY A 110 -2.70 9.06 -3.44
N GLY A 111 -2.55 8.64 -4.70
CA GLY A 111 -1.24 8.41 -5.31
C GLY A 111 -0.37 9.66 -5.32
N GLY A 112 -0.98 10.83 -5.59
CA GLY A 112 -0.32 12.13 -5.51
C GLY A 112 0.13 12.48 -4.09
N MET A 113 -0.75 12.34 -3.11
CA MET A 113 -0.41 12.65 -1.72
C MET A 113 0.75 11.78 -1.22
N GLY A 114 0.75 10.49 -1.53
CA GLY A 114 1.82 9.57 -1.14
C GLY A 114 3.17 9.92 -1.78
N ALA A 115 3.21 10.10 -3.09
CA ALA A 115 4.43 10.39 -3.84
C ALA A 115 4.98 11.79 -3.52
N LEU A 116 4.13 12.83 -3.60
CA LEU A 116 4.54 14.22 -3.40
C LEU A 116 5.02 14.50 -1.98
N SER A 117 4.41 13.88 -0.95
CA SER A 117 4.86 14.03 0.43
C SER A 117 6.31 13.55 0.60
N GLN A 118 6.68 12.43 -0.02
CA GLN A 118 8.04 11.89 0.02
C GLN A 118 9.03 12.78 -0.74
N ILE A 119 8.60 13.33 -1.89
CA ILE A 119 9.42 14.23 -2.72
C ILE A 119 9.65 15.56 -2.01
N VAL A 120 8.59 16.17 -1.49
CA VAL A 120 8.68 17.44 -0.74
C VAL A 120 9.52 17.28 0.53
N MET A 121 9.42 16.14 1.21
CA MET A 121 10.30 15.85 2.35
C MET A 121 11.78 15.84 1.92
N ALA A 122 12.09 15.38 0.70
CA ALA A 122 13.44 15.40 0.17
C ALA A 122 13.97 16.79 -0.13
N ASP A 123 13.07 17.76 -0.38
CA ASP A 123 13.45 19.16 -0.59
C ASP A 123 13.78 19.89 0.71
N ILE A 124 13.09 19.54 1.80
CA ILE A 124 13.22 20.25 3.08
C ILE A 124 14.17 19.59 4.08
N LEU A 125 14.47 18.30 3.90
CA LEU A 125 15.34 17.51 4.77
C LEU A 125 16.42 16.78 3.96
N SER A 126 17.65 16.82 4.45
CA SER A 126 18.72 15.98 3.89
C SER A 126 18.43 14.49 4.15
N PRO A 127 18.97 13.57 3.32
CA PRO A 127 18.81 12.13 3.53
C PRO A 127 19.18 11.67 4.94
N ARG A 128 20.22 12.27 5.53
CA ARG A 128 20.67 11.96 6.88
C ARG A 128 19.68 12.44 7.95
N GLU A 129 19.09 13.61 7.80
CA GLU A 129 18.14 14.19 8.76
C GLU A 129 16.79 13.46 8.76
N ARG A 130 16.35 12.95 7.59
CA ARG A 130 15.06 12.25 7.46
C ARG A 130 14.94 11.06 8.41
N GLY A 131 16.05 10.40 8.73
CA GLY A 131 16.05 9.29 9.70
C GLY A 131 15.35 9.65 11.01
N LYS A 132 15.52 10.88 11.52
CA LYS A 132 14.88 11.34 12.77
C LYS A 132 13.35 11.37 12.70
N TYR A 133 12.78 11.55 11.50
CA TYR A 133 11.35 11.74 11.29
C TYR A 133 10.65 10.47 10.77
N MET A 134 11.40 9.39 10.51
CA MET A 134 10.84 8.11 10.02
C MET A 134 9.80 7.53 10.98
N GLY A 135 10.00 7.70 12.28
CA GLY A 135 9.03 7.28 13.28
C GLY A 135 7.67 7.98 13.18
N LEU A 136 7.66 9.25 12.79
CA LEU A 136 6.40 9.99 12.58
C LEU A 136 5.62 9.43 11.38
N PHE A 137 6.31 9.03 10.33
CA PHE A 137 5.68 8.35 9.19
C PHE A 137 5.06 7.01 9.60
N GLY A 138 5.81 6.22 10.38
CA GLY A 138 5.30 4.97 10.94
C GLY A 138 4.09 5.19 11.84
N ALA A 139 4.11 6.25 12.69
CA ALA A 139 2.99 6.60 13.55
C ALA A 139 1.74 6.98 12.75
N VAL A 140 1.89 7.78 11.71
CA VAL A 140 0.78 8.18 10.83
C VAL A 140 0.20 6.95 10.11
N MET A 141 1.05 6.05 9.63
CA MET A 141 0.59 4.79 9.02
C MET A 141 -0.17 3.92 10.01
N ALA A 142 0.36 3.74 11.22
CA ALA A 142 -0.27 2.93 12.25
C ALA A 142 -1.63 3.53 12.67
N LEU A 143 -1.67 4.83 12.95
CA LEU A 143 -2.89 5.54 13.33
C LEU A 143 -3.95 5.52 12.22
N GLY A 144 -3.57 5.69 10.96
CA GLY A 144 -4.49 5.63 9.84
C GLY A 144 -5.03 4.22 9.58
N THR A 145 -4.16 3.21 9.66
CA THR A 145 -4.53 1.82 9.37
C THR A 145 -5.41 1.20 10.48
N VAL A 146 -5.06 1.43 11.74
CA VAL A 146 -5.84 0.89 12.89
C VAL A 146 -7.02 1.80 13.23
N GLY A 147 -6.82 3.11 13.20
CA GLY A 147 -7.86 4.09 13.50
C GLY A 147 -8.99 4.10 12.47
N GLY A 148 -8.68 3.80 11.21
CA GLY A 148 -9.68 3.78 10.15
C GLY A 148 -10.84 2.82 10.40
N PRO A 149 -10.63 1.52 10.55
CA PRO A 149 -11.68 0.56 10.84
C PRO A 149 -12.46 0.87 12.13
N LEU A 150 -11.77 1.35 13.18
CA LEU A 150 -12.41 1.73 14.44
C LEU A 150 -13.36 2.93 14.25
N ILE A 151 -12.87 3.99 13.62
CA ILE A 151 -13.67 5.19 13.36
C ILE A 151 -14.79 4.86 12.37
N GLY A 152 -14.48 4.10 11.31
CA GLY A 152 -15.44 3.74 10.28
C GLY A 152 -16.58 2.89 10.79
N GLY A 153 -16.28 1.88 11.61
CA GLY A 153 -17.28 1.06 12.28
C GLY A 153 -18.14 1.90 13.22
N PHE A 154 -17.52 2.65 14.14
CA PHE A 154 -18.23 3.51 15.08
C PHE A 154 -19.15 4.51 14.39
N VAL A 155 -18.66 5.22 13.39
CA VAL A 155 -19.44 6.22 12.63
C VAL A 155 -20.60 5.57 11.86
N THR A 156 -20.38 4.40 11.28
CA THR A 156 -21.41 3.66 10.55
C THR A 156 -22.52 3.18 11.48
N ASP A 157 -22.15 2.65 12.64
CA ASP A 157 -23.08 2.07 13.61
C ASP A 157 -23.87 3.14 14.37
N THR A 158 -23.28 4.33 14.61
CA THR A 158 -23.89 5.36 15.47
C THR A 158 -24.56 6.49 14.70
N ILE A 159 -24.08 6.81 13.48
CA ILE A 159 -24.58 7.96 12.71
C ILE A 159 -25.10 7.48 11.35
N ASN A 160 -24.20 7.24 10.40
CA ASN A 160 -24.47 6.72 9.05
C ASN A 160 -23.13 6.54 8.30
N TRP A 161 -23.03 5.54 7.44
CA TRP A 161 -21.83 5.27 6.65
C TRP A 161 -21.36 6.45 5.77
N ARG A 162 -22.26 7.32 5.35
CA ARG A 162 -21.92 8.51 4.53
C ARG A 162 -20.93 9.42 5.24
N TRP A 163 -21.01 9.52 6.57
CA TRP A 163 -20.10 10.32 7.37
C TRP A 163 -18.66 9.84 7.35
N ASN A 164 -18.41 8.59 6.99
CA ASN A 164 -17.06 8.07 6.82
C ASN A 164 -16.26 8.84 5.77
N PHE A 165 -16.93 9.36 4.75
CA PHE A 165 -16.30 10.19 3.73
C PHE A 165 -16.00 11.62 4.20
N PHE A 166 -16.68 12.08 5.24
CA PHE A 166 -16.49 13.42 5.82
C PHE A 166 -15.46 13.44 6.95
N VAL A 167 -15.20 12.32 7.62
CA VAL A 167 -14.24 12.22 8.75
C VAL A 167 -12.84 12.75 8.39
N ALA A 168 -12.38 12.48 7.20
CA ALA A 168 -11.04 12.88 6.75
C ALA A 168 -10.96 14.36 6.33
N LEU A 169 -12.09 15.03 6.03
CA LEU A 169 -12.11 16.38 5.48
C LEU A 169 -11.52 17.46 6.41
N PRO A 170 -11.83 17.50 7.71
CA PRO A 170 -11.24 18.48 8.62
C PRO A 170 -9.70 18.40 8.62
N PHE A 171 -9.15 17.17 8.65
CA PHE A 171 -7.71 16.95 8.62
C PHE A 171 -7.09 17.40 7.29
N ALA A 172 -7.77 17.15 6.17
CA ALA A 172 -7.32 17.58 4.85
C ALA A 172 -7.31 19.12 4.72
N VAL A 173 -8.34 19.80 5.22
CA VAL A 173 -8.40 21.27 5.23
C VAL A 173 -7.27 21.85 6.08
N VAL A 174 -7.02 21.29 7.27
CA VAL A 174 -5.90 21.71 8.12
C VAL A 174 -4.56 21.45 7.41
N ALA A 175 -4.39 20.32 6.73
CA ALA A 175 -3.20 20.03 5.94
C ALA A 175 -2.97 21.07 4.83
N ILE A 176 -4.01 21.44 4.08
CA ILE A 176 -3.94 22.48 3.02
C ILE A 176 -3.50 23.82 3.63
N ILE A 177 -4.10 24.24 4.74
CA ILE A 177 -3.76 25.51 5.40
C ILE A 177 -2.32 25.51 5.91
N LEU A 178 -1.89 24.43 6.55
CA LEU A 178 -0.51 24.30 7.04
C LEU A 178 0.48 24.34 5.87
N ILE A 179 0.27 23.54 4.83
CA ILE A 179 1.14 23.52 3.64
C ILE A 179 1.17 24.90 2.98
N GLN A 180 0.03 25.58 2.88
CA GLN A 180 -0.03 26.92 2.28
C GLN A 180 0.81 27.93 3.07
N ARG A 181 0.74 27.90 4.40
CA ARG A 181 1.39 28.89 5.25
C ARG A 181 2.86 28.61 5.54
N THR A 182 3.25 27.33 5.58
CA THR A 182 4.57 26.94 6.12
C THR A 182 5.52 26.40 5.06
N LEU A 183 5.01 25.80 3.98
CA LEU A 183 5.84 25.22 2.95
C LEU A 183 6.26 26.28 1.93
N ASN A 184 7.51 26.74 2.07
CA ASN A 184 8.14 27.65 1.12
C ASN A 184 9.26 26.91 0.40
N LEU A 185 8.97 26.42 -0.79
CA LEU A 185 9.95 25.81 -1.67
C LEU A 185 10.42 26.84 -2.70
N PRO A 186 11.72 26.86 -3.05
CA PRO A 186 12.21 27.66 -4.16
C PRO A 186 11.48 27.26 -5.45
N ALA A 187 11.23 28.23 -6.30
CA ALA A 187 10.65 27.97 -7.60
C ALA A 187 11.61 27.13 -8.45
N ILE A 188 11.18 25.96 -8.88
CA ILE A 188 11.92 25.17 -9.84
C ILE A 188 11.84 25.90 -11.18
N ALA A 189 12.97 26.08 -11.87
CA ALA A 189 13.01 26.70 -13.18
C ALA A 189 12.06 25.95 -14.13
N LYS A 190 11.11 26.69 -14.73
CA LYS A 190 10.14 26.09 -15.65
C LYS A 190 10.87 25.53 -16.87
N ARG A 191 10.92 24.22 -16.98
CA ARG A 191 11.40 23.54 -18.18
C ARG A 191 10.21 23.31 -19.10
N LYS A 192 10.35 23.57 -20.41
CA LYS A 192 9.38 23.12 -21.40
C LYS A 192 9.45 21.58 -21.45
N VAL A 193 8.41 20.93 -20.99
CA VAL A 193 8.34 19.48 -20.91
C VAL A 193 7.18 18.98 -21.74
N GLN A 194 7.40 17.88 -22.41
CA GLN A 194 6.34 17.13 -23.09
C GLN A 194 5.85 16.03 -22.14
N ILE A 195 4.55 16.05 -21.84
CA ILE A 195 3.92 14.96 -21.08
C ILE A 195 3.74 13.79 -22.03
N ASP A 196 4.26 12.63 -21.65
CA ASP A 196 4.08 11.38 -22.39
C ASP A 196 2.68 10.79 -22.16
N TYR A 197 1.69 11.34 -22.87
CA TYR A 197 0.32 10.84 -22.78
C TYR A 197 0.20 9.39 -23.24
N LEU A 198 0.99 8.96 -24.23
CA LEU A 198 0.96 7.59 -24.74
C LEU A 198 1.50 6.62 -23.70
N GLY A 199 2.64 6.94 -23.08
CA GLY A 199 3.19 6.13 -21.98
C GLY A 199 2.23 6.04 -20.79
N ILE A 200 1.58 7.17 -20.41
CA ILE A 200 0.55 7.17 -19.36
C ILE A 200 -0.59 6.22 -19.69
N MET A 201 -1.13 6.28 -20.91
CA MET A 201 -2.25 5.41 -21.33
C MET A 201 -1.85 3.94 -21.38
N LEU A 202 -0.67 3.62 -21.90
CA LEU A 202 -0.16 2.24 -21.99
C LEU A 202 0.10 1.65 -20.60
N LEU A 203 0.76 2.41 -19.70
CA LEU A 203 0.99 1.98 -18.33
C LEU A 203 -0.35 1.78 -17.59
N ALA A 204 -1.25 2.76 -17.69
CA ALA A 204 -2.55 2.71 -17.03
C ALA A 204 -3.37 1.49 -17.49
N SER A 205 -3.48 1.29 -18.81
CA SER A 205 -4.24 0.18 -19.37
C SER A 205 -3.60 -1.17 -19.06
N GLY A 206 -2.26 -1.29 -19.19
CA GLY A 206 -1.54 -2.53 -18.92
C GLY A 206 -1.61 -2.93 -17.45
N VAL A 207 -1.36 -2.00 -16.54
CA VAL A 207 -1.45 -2.24 -15.08
C VAL A 207 -2.90 -2.50 -14.66
N ALA A 208 -3.88 -1.73 -15.17
CA ALA A 208 -5.28 -1.96 -14.87
C ALA A 208 -5.73 -3.36 -15.31
N MET A 209 -5.41 -3.74 -16.55
CA MET A 209 -5.76 -5.07 -17.08
C MET A 209 -5.12 -6.20 -16.25
N LEU A 210 -3.85 -6.06 -15.85
CA LEU A 210 -3.15 -7.02 -15.00
C LEU A 210 -3.80 -7.16 -13.62
N LEU A 211 -4.07 -6.04 -12.96
CA LEU A 211 -4.62 -6.04 -11.61
C LEU A 211 -6.10 -6.47 -11.57
N ILE A 212 -6.88 -6.12 -12.60
CA ILE A 212 -8.26 -6.62 -12.76
C ILE A 212 -8.24 -8.14 -12.99
N TRP A 213 -7.34 -8.63 -13.86
CA TRP A 213 -7.16 -10.06 -14.10
C TRP A 213 -6.85 -10.81 -12.80
N LEU A 214 -5.88 -10.31 -12.01
CA LEU A 214 -5.53 -10.92 -10.72
C LEU A 214 -6.66 -10.85 -9.69
N SER A 215 -7.41 -9.75 -9.65
CA SER A 215 -8.45 -9.54 -8.61
C SER A 215 -9.76 -10.25 -8.91
N MET A 216 -10.08 -10.51 -10.18
CA MET A 216 -11.35 -11.07 -10.62
C MET A 216 -11.24 -12.50 -11.14
N GLY A 217 -10.03 -12.97 -11.41
CA GLY A 217 -9.79 -14.35 -11.80
C GLY A 217 -10.27 -15.35 -10.74
N GLY A 218 -10.89 -16.43 -11.17
CA GLY A 218 -11.49 -17.43 -10.30
C GLY A 218 -12.87 -17.06 -9.72
N SER A 219 -13.27 -15.78 -9.78
CA SER A 219 -14.58 -15.31 -9.30
C SER A 219 -15.51 -14.85 -10.41
N GLN A 220 -15.04 -14.00 -11.33
CA GLN A 220 -15.82 -13.47 -12.45
C GLN A 220 -15.58 -14.23 -13.76
N PHE A 221 -14.45 -14.87 -13.89
CA PHE A 221 -14.08 -15.74 -15.00
C PHE A 221 -13.10 -16.81 -14.51
N GLU A 222 -13.14 -17.98 -15.15
CA GLU A 222 -12.21 -19.07 -14.84
C GLU A 222 -10.77 -18.70 -15.24
N TRP A 223 -9.80 -19.14 -14.45
CA TRP A 223 -8.37 -18.95 -14.76
C TRP A 223 -7.98 -19.54 -16.11
N ASN A 224 -8.60 -20.66 -16.49
CA ASN A 224 -8.37 -21.36 -17.77
C ASN A 224 -9.45 -21.00 -18.80
N SER A 225 -9.69 -19.71 -19.02
CA SER A 225 -10.68 -19.20 -19.98
C SER A 225 -10.05 -18.28 -21.02
N ALA A 226 -10.72 -18.13 -22.17
CA ALA A 226 -10.29 -17.19 -23.22
C ALA A 226 -10.17 -15.76 -22.68
N THR A 227 -11.08 -15.32 -21.82
CA THR A 227 -11.04 -14.01 -21.17
C THR A 227 -9.78 -13.85 -20.33
N SER A 228 -9.42 -14.86 -19.52
CA SER A 228 -8.20 -14.85 -18.70
C SER A 228 -6.96 -14.72 -19.56
N TYR A 229 -6.83 -15.53 -20.63
CA TYR A 229 -5.69 -15.46 -21.54
C TYR A 229 -5.61 -14.12 -22.28
N LEU A 230 -6.75 -13.58 -22.75
CA LEU A 230 -6.78 -12.26 -23.39
C LEU A 230 -6.33 -11.15 -22.45
N MET A 231 -6.74 -11.19 -21.18
CA MET A 231 -6.35 -10.16 -20.21
C MET A 231 -4.87 -10.25 -19.86
N VAL A 232 -4.34 -11.43 -19.56
CA VAL A 232 -2.91 -11.56 -19.18
C VAL A 232 -1.99 -11.28 -20.36
N ILE A 233 -2.29 -11.82 -21.55
CA ILE A 233 -1.48 -11.57 -22.74
C ILE A 233 -1.59 -10.11 -23.17
N GLY A 234 -2.81 -9.55 -23.15
CA GLY A 234 -3.05 -8.14 -23.46
C GLY A 234 -2.30 -7.20 -22.51
N SER A 235 -2.31 -7.48 -21.20
CA SER A 235 -1.55 -6.69 -20.24
C SER A 235 -0.03 -6.75 -20.49
N ILE A 236 0.50 -7.95 -20.79
CA ILE A 236 1.93 -8.13 -21.11
C ILE A 236 2.30 -7.37 -22.37
N ILE A 237 1.46 -7.43 -23.42
CA ILE A 237 1.70 -6.68 -24.67
C ILE A 237 1.67 -5.18 -24.40
N LEU A 238 0.65 -4.66 -23.69
CA LEU A 238 0.55 -3.23 -23.37
C LEU A 238 1.77 -2.74 -22.57
N LEU A 239 2.21 -3.50 -21.57
CA LEU A 239 3.38 -3.15 -20.76
C LEU A 239 4.68 -3.27 -21.59
N ALA A 240 4.80 -4.26 -22.48
CA ALA A 240 5.94 -4.36 -23.40
C ALA A 240 5.99 -3.17 -24.38
N VAL A 241 4.85 -2.78 -24.96
CA VAL A 241 4.75 -1.59 -25.81
C VAL A 241 5.05 -0.32 -25.02
N PHE A 242 4.57 -0.21 -23.77
CA PHE A 242 4.94 0.88 -22.85
C PHE A 242 6.48 0.99 -22.73
N VAL A 243 7.17 -0.10 -22.42
CA VAL A 243 8.64 -0.13 -22.30
C VAL A 243 9.31 0.33 -23.61
N LEU A 244 8.81 -0.13 -24.76
CA LEU A 244 9.35 0.28 -26.06
C LEU A 244 9.15 1.78 -26.37
N VAL A 245 8.02 2.34 -25.96
CA VAL A 245 7.71 3.78 -26.07
C VAL A 245 8.63 4.60 -25.17
N GLU A 246 8.79 4.19 -23.90
CA GLU A 246 9.66 4.85 -22.93
C GLU A 246 11.13 4.93 -23.37
N PHE A 247 11.61 4.00 -24.20
CA PHE A 247 12.95 4.08 -24.80
C PHE A 247 13.10 5.17 -25.86
N LYS A 248 11.98 5.61 -26.48
CA LYS A 248 12.00 6.53 -27.62
C LYS A 248 11.59 7.96 -27.25
N VAL A 249 10.87 8.13 -26.15
CA VAL A 249 10.37 9.43 -25.71
C VAL A 249 11.48 10.22 -25.01
N ALA A 250 11.57 11.52 -25.31
CA ALA A 250 12.59 12.40 -24.72
C ALA A 250 12.41 12.63 -23.23
N ASP A 251 11.15 12.71 -22.76
CA ASP A 251 10.80 12.92 -21.36
C ASP A 251 9.91 11.76 -20.83
N PRO A 252 10.46 10.54 -20.64
CA PRO A 252 9.71 9.35 -20.27
C PRO A 252 9.03 9.49 -18.89
N LEU A 253 7.90 8.77 -18.71
CA LEU A 253 7.18 8.71 -17.43
C LEU A 253 8.01 7.99 -16.36
N ILE A 254 8.59 6.86 -16.73
CA ILE A 254 9.56 6.11 -15.92
C ILE A 254 10.86 6.00 -16.72
N SER A 255 11.84 6.80 -16.37
CA SER A 255 13.13 6.77 -17.08
C SER A 255 13.80 5.41 -16.96
N LEU A 256 13.83 4.65 -18.06
CA LEU A 256 14.47 3.33 -18.09
C LEU A 256 15.98 3.39 -17.86
N GLN A 257 16.59 4.58 -18.05
CA GLN A 257 18.00 4.80 -17.70
C GLN A 257 18.26 4.65 -16.20
N LEU A 258 17.23 4.89 -15.33
CA LEU A 258 17.34 4.67 -13.90
C LEU A 258 17.67 3.21 -13.56
N PHE A 259 17.22 2.25 -14.37
CA PHE A 259 17.53 0.83 -14.15
C PHE A 259 19.00 0.47 -14.44
N LYS A 260 19.77 1.35 -15.06
CA LYS A 260 21.25 1.22 -15.12
C LYS A 260 21.91 1.52 -13.77
N ASN A 261 21.25 2.29 -12.90
CA ASN A 261 21.70 2.52 -11.54
C ASN A 261 21.35 1.31 -10.67
N ARG A 262 22.37 0.58 -10.20
CA ARG A 262 22.20 -0.61 -9.35
C ARG A 262 21.41 -0.32 -8.08
N THR A 263 21.59 0.86 -7.47
CA THR A 263 20.85 1.25 -6.28
C THR A 263 19.37 1.35 -6.57
N PHE A 264 18.99 1.98 -7.67
CA PHE A 264 17.59 2.11 -8.08
C PHE A 264 16.96 0.74 -8.37
N THR A 265 17.61 -0.08 -9.18
CA THR A 265 17.08 -1.40 -9.60
C THR A 265 16.83 -2.32 -8.39
N PHE A 266 17.81 -2.47 -7.51
CA PHE A 266 17.64 -3.33 -6.35
C PHE A 266 16.65 -2.74 -5.32
N ALA A 267 16.58 -1.42 -5.18
CA ALA A 267 15.59 -0.77 -4.32
C ALA A 267 14.16 -0.97 -4.84
N VAL A 268 13.94 -0.93 -6.16
CA VAL A 268 12.65 -1.21 -6.80
C VAL A 268 12.24 -2.66 -6.57
N ILE A 269 13.15 -3.62 -6.80
CA ILE A 269 12.90 -5.06 -6.57
C ILE A 269 12.54 -5.30 -5.10
N ALA A 270 13.34 -4.76 -4.16
CA ALA A 270 13.07 -4.87 -2.74
C ALA A 270 11.71 -4.26 -2.37
N SER A 271 11.38 -3.08 -2.91
CA SER A 271 10.12 -2.39 -2.64
C SER A 271 8.89 -3.15 -3.13
N LEU A 272 8.99 -3.79 -4.30
CA LEU A 272 7.93 -4.63 -4.85
C LEU A 272 7.62 -5.80 -3.91
N VAL A 273 8.64 -6.52 -3.46
CA VAL A 273 8.48 -7.68 -2.56
C VAL A 273 8.03 -7.25 -1.16
N VAL A 274 8.54 -6.13 -0.64
CA VAL A 274 8.04 -5.54 0.61
C VAL A 274 6.56 -5.17 0.50
N GLY A 275 6.14 -4.66 -0.65
CA GLY A 275 4.72 -4.40 -0.93
C GLY A 275 3.88 -5.67 -0.83
N ILE A 276 4.28 -6.76 -1.49
CA ILE A 276 3.60 -8.07 -1.41
C ILE A 276 3.45 -8.50 0.05
N SER A 277 4.55 -8.48 0.81
CA SER A 277 4.58 -8.93 2.19
C SER A 277 3.70 -8.06 3.10
N MET A 278 3.81 -6.74 3.00
CA MET A 278 3.09 -5.80 3.86
C MET A 278 1.58 -5.85 3.64
N PHE A 279 1.14 -5.67 2.39
CA PHE A 279 -0.30 -5.61 2.08
C PHE A 279 -0.94 -6.98 2.16
N GLY A 280 -0.27 -8.02 1.65
CA GLY A 280 -0.74 -9.40 1.74
C GLY A 280 -0.92 -9.82 3.20
N THR A 281 0.09 -9.63 4.03
CA THR A 281 -0.02 -9.98 5.46
C THR A 281 -1.11 -9.18 6.16
N SER A 282 -1.22 -7.88 5.91
CA SER A 282 -2.23 -7.04 6.56
C SER A 282 -3.65 -7.52 6.28
N VAL A 283 -3.95 -7.92 5.05
CA VAL A 283 -5.28 -8.41 4.64
C VAL A 283 -5.55 -9.80 5.20
N PHE A 284 -4.65 -10.75 4.95
CA PHE A 284 -4.90 -12.16 5.30
C PHE A 284 -4.74 -12.44 6.79
N LEU A 285 -3.95 -11.65 7.50
CA LEU A 285 -3.89 -11.74 8.96
C LEU A 285 -5.19 -11.26 9.61
N SER A 286 -5.82 -10.21 9.10
CA SER A 286 -7.18 -9.82 9.49
C SER A 286 -8.19 -10.94 9.24
N GLN A 287 -8.09 -11.59 8.08
CA GLN A 287 -8.95 -12.73 7.74
C GLN A 287 -8.72 -13.92 8.67
N TYR A 288 -7.46 -14.23 9.01
CA TYR A 288 -7.13 -15.24 10.04
C TYR A 288 -7.77 -14.90 11.40
N MET A 289 -7.70 -13.65 11.84
CA MET A 289 -8.30 -13.27 13.13
C MET A 289 -9.82 -13.44 13.14
N ILE A 290 -10.49 -13.16 12.01
CA ILE A 290 -11.94 -13.28 11.90
C ILE A 290 -12.36 -14.75 11.72
N MET A 291 -11.75 -15.47 10.78
CA MET A 291 -12.21 -16.79 10.36
C MET A 291 -11.65 -17.94 11.20
N ALA A 292 -10.39 -17.83 11.66
CA ALA A 292 -9.76 -18.89 12.44
C ALA A 292 -9.83 -18.64 13.96
N ARG A 293 -10.12 -17.41 14.38
CA ARG A 293 -10.14 -17.05 15.82
C ARG A 293 -11.47 -16.45 16.28
N GLY A 294 -12.45 -16.35 15.40
CA GLY A 294 -13.79 -15.84 15.73
C GLY A 294 -13.83 -14.36 16.16
N ALA A 295 -12.78 -13.57 15.85
CA ALA A 295 -12.73 -12.17 16.19
C ALA A 295 -13.74 -11.35 15.36
N THR A 296 -14.31 -10.30 15.97
CA THR A 296 -15.06 -9.30 15.20
C THR A 296 -14.11 -8.48 14.32
N ALA A 297 -14.64 -7.80 13.30
CA ALA A 297 -13.83 -6.94 12.41
C ALA A 297 -13.06 -5.87 13.20
N THR A 298 -13.67 -5.27 14.22
CA THR A 298 -13.02 -4.30 15.13
C THR A 298 -11.89 -4.96 15.92
N GLN A 299 -12.14 -6.14 16.50
CA GLN A 299 -11.11 -6.89 17.23
C GLN A 299 -9.95 -7.30 16.31
N ALA A 300 -10.25 -7.79 15.12
CA ALA A 300 -9.23 -8.15 14.13
C ALA A 300 -8.32 -6.95 13.80
N GLY A 301 -8.89 -5.75 13.60
CA GLY A 301 -8.13 -4.52 13.43
C GLY A 301 -7.21 -4.21 14.62
N LEU A 302 -7.71 -4.33 15.86
CA LEU A 302 -6.89 -4.14 17.06
C LEU A 302 -5.82 -5.21 17.22
N MET A 303 -6.12 -6.45 16.87
CA MET A 303 -5.17 -7.56 16.94
C MET A 303 -3.99 -7.42 15.96
N THR A 304 -4.09 -6.55 14.93
CA THR A 304 -2.96 -6.23 14.04
C THR A 304 -2.00 -5.19 14.65
N PHE A 305 -2.32 -4.62 15.80
CA PHE A 305 -1.49 -3.60 16.47
C PHE A 305 -0.03 -4.03 16.71
N PRO A 306 0.31 -5.28 17.09
CA PRO A 306 1.71 -5.69 17.27
C PRO A 306 2.57 -5.49 16.00
N MET A 307 2.02 -5.74 14.81
CA MET A 307 2.73 -5.50 13.55
C MET A 307 3.01 -4.00 13.34
N MET A 308 2.01 -3.15 13.61
CA MET A 308 2.18 -1.70 13.50
C MET A 308 3.17 -1.17 14.56
N ALA A 309 3.15 -1.72 15.77
CA ALA A 309 4.11 -1.38 16.82
C ALA A 309 5.54 -1.76 16.41
N GLY A 310 5.75 -2.94 15.83
CA GLY A 310 7.04 -3.35 15.28
C GLY A 310 7.55 -2.39 14.21
N LEU A 311 6.69 -2.06 13.25
CA LEU A 311 7.00 -1.10 12.20
C LEU A 311 7.40 0.27 12.78
N LEU A 312 6.59 0.82 13.70
CA LEU A 312 6.79 2.14 14.27
C LEU A 312 8.02 2.22 15.18
N VAL A 313 8.11 1.33 16.15
CA VAL A 313 9.18 1.37 17.18
C VAL A 313 10.54 1.14 16.52
N VAL A 314 10.64 0.10 15.70
CA VAL A 314 11.93 -0.27 15.11
C VAL A 314 12.37 0.70 14.03
N SER A 315 11.44 1.21 13.18
CA SER A 315 11.79 2.24 12.19
C SER A 315 12.20 3.56 12.85
N THR A 316 11.59 3.92 13.99
CA THR A 316 11.96 5.15 14.75
C THR A 316 13.36 5.02 15.31
N ILE A 317 13.65 3.92 16.00
CA ILE A 317 14.98 3.66 16.61
C ILE A 317 16.04 3.60 15.51
N ALA A 318 15.81 2.81 14.47
CA ALA A 318 16.75 2.69 13.35
C ALA A 318 16.94 4.00 12.61
N GLY A 319 15.88 4.77 12.38
CA GLY A 319 15.97 6.09 11.76
C GLY A 319 16.83 7.06 12.55
N ALA A 320 16.69 7.09 13.89
CA ALA A 320 17.53 7.89 14.76
C ALA A 320 19.01 7.45 14.71
N LEU A 321 19.27 6.14 14.70
CA LEU A 321 20.62 5.58 14.59
C LEU A 321 21.25 5.86 13.22
N ILE A 322 20.48 5.70 12.14
CA ILE A 322 20.91 6.03 10.77
C ILE A 322 21.28 7.51 10.65
N SER A 323 20.44 8.38 11.21
CA SER A 323 20.71 9.82 11.22
C SER A 323 21.99 10.16 11.99
N ARG A 324 22.21 9.50 13.14
CA ARG A 324 23.38 9.72 13.99
C ARG A 324 24.68 9.22 13.36
N TYR A 325 24.67 7.99 12.85
CA TYR A 325 25.87 7.29 12.37
C TYR A 325 26.08 7.39 10.85
N GLY A 326 25.07 7.76 10.07
CA GLY A 326 25.12 7.79 8.60
C GLY A 326 25.17 6.43 7.92
N LYS A 327 25.08 5.32 8.70
CA LYS A 327 25.12 3.95 8.21
C LYS A 327 23.71 3.38 8.15
N TRP A 328 23.24 3.03 6.98
CA TRP A 328 21.87 2.54 6.74
C TRP A 328 21.82 1.06 6.35
N LYS A 329 22.85 0.57 5.62
CA LYS A 329 22.82 -0.76 4.97
C LYS A 329 22.60 -1.91 5.94
N ALA A 330 23.27 -1.91 7.09
CA ALA A 330 23.12 -2.94 8.11
C ALA A 330 21.67 -3.04 8.62
N PHE A 331 21.02 -1.89 8.86
CA PHE A 331 19.63 -1.86 9.32
C PHE A 331 18.67 -2.43 8.26
N VAL A 332 18.88 -2.10 6.99
CA VAL A 332 18.02 -2.59 5.90
C VAL A 332 18.23 -4.09 5.66
N VAL A 333 19.46 -4.59 5.74
CA VAL A 333 19.75 -6.04 5.67
C VAL A 333 19.08 -6.77 6.83
N THR A 334 19.26 -6.27 8.07
CA THR A 334 18.56 -6.83 9.24
C THR A 334 17.05 -6.82 9.04
N GLY A 335 16.48 -5.72 8.50
CA GLY A 335 15.06 -5.62 8.20
C GLY A 335 14.59 -6.68 7.20
N ALA A 336 15.32 -6.89 6.12
CA ALA A 336 14.99 -7.90 5.13
C ALA A 336 15.02 -9.33 5.72
N VAL A 337 15.99 -9.62 6.59
CA VAL A 337 16.07 -10.91 7.31
C VAL A 337 14.91 -11.07 8.29
N LEU A 338 14.58 -10.03 9.07
CA LEU A 338 13.42 -10.06 9.97
C LEU A 338 12.10 -10.24 9.22
N GLN A 339 11.97 -9.68 8.02
CA GLN A 339 10.81 -9.88 7.16
C GLN A 339 10.64 -11.36 6.78
N VAL A 340 11.72 -12.03 6.36
CA VAL A 340 11.69 -13.47 6.04
C VAL A 340 11.33 -14.30 7.27
N ILE A 341 12.01 -14.02 8.41
CA ILE A 341 11.77 -14.74 9.68
C ILE A 341 10.31 -14.54 10.12
N GLY A 342 9.79 -13.30 10.09
CA GLY A 342 8.42 -13.00 10.47
C GLY A 342 7.38 -13.72 9.61
N LEU A 343 7.56 -13.74 8.28
CA LEU A 343 6.70 -14.49 7.37
C LEU A 343 6.79 -16.00 7.60
N TYR A 344 7.99 -16.52 7.76
CA TYR A 344 8.18 -17.95 8.05
C TYR A 344 7.47 -18.35 9.35
N LEU A 345 7.66 -17.58 10.43
CA LEU A 345 7.01 -17.83 11.71
C LEU A 345 5.47 -17.71 11.62
N LEU A 346 4.94 -16.72 10.88
CA LEU A 346 3.51 -16.62 10.59
C LEU A 346 3.01 -17.79 9.72
N GLY A 347 3.88 -18.40 8.92
CA GLY A 347 3.58 -19.63 8.18
C GLY A 347 3.46 -20.88 9.06
N THR A 348 3.81 -20.82 10.34
CA THR A 348 3.69 -21.93 11.30
C THR A 348 2.53 -21.79 12.27
N ILE A 349 1.70 -20.76 12.14
CA ILE A 349 0.56 -20.56 13.06
C ILE A 349 -0.58 -21.52 12.73
N HIS A 350 -1.29 -21.92 13.77
CA HIS A 350 -2.53 -22.69 13.72
C HIS A 350 -3.66 -21.92 14.39
N TYR A 351 -4.90 -22.36 14.23
CA TYR A 351 -6.07 -21.68 14.81
C TYR A 351 -6.00 -21.52 16.34
N ASP A 352 -5.33 -22.42 17.06
CA ASP A 352 -5.18 -22.47 18.49
C ASP A 352 -3.87 -21.83 19.01
N THR A 353 -2.98 -21.36 18.12
CA THR A 353 -1.72 -20.73 18.50
C THR A 353 -1.94 -19.57 19.47
N ALA A 354 -1.24 -19.54 20.59
CA ALA A 354 -1.40 -18.50 21.60
C ALA A 354 -1.20 -17.09 20.99
N PHE A 355 -2.13 -16.17 21.25
CA PHE A 355 -2.13 -14.84 20.58
C PHE A 355 -0.85 -14.04 20.83
N TRP A 356 -0.26 -14.15 22.03
CA TRP A 356 1.00 -13.44 22.31
C TRP A 356 2.14 -13.88 21.38
N LEU A 357 2.13 -15.15 20.96
CA LEU A 357 3.12 -15.70 20.02
C LEU A 357 2.87 -15.20 18.60
N VAL A 358 1.60 -15.22 18.16
CA VAL A 358 1.19 -14.60 16.89
C VAL A 358 1.57 -13.12 16.89
N GLY A 359 1.30 -12.40 17.99
CA GLY A 359 1.67 -10.99 18.17
C GLY A 359 3.20 -10.76 18.08
N LEU A 360 4.01 -11.65 18.64
CA LEU A 360 5.46 -11.59 18.52
C LEU A 360 5.92 -11.76 17.05
N TYR A 361 5.34 -12.72 16.34
CA TYR A 361 5.66 -12.94 14.92
C TYR A 361 5.27 -11.73 14.04
N MET A 362 4.11 -11.15 14.34
CA MET A 362 3.64 -9.92 13.72
C MET A 362 4.58 -8.75 13.99
N PHE A 363 5.05 -8.60 15.23
CA PHE A 363 6.01 -7.57 15.61
C PHE A 363 7.33 -7.71 14.84
N ILE A 364 7.86 -8.94 14.74
CA ILE A 364 9.08 -9.23 13.97
C ILE A 364 8.92 -8.86 12.50
N LEU A 365 7.78 -9.24 11.89
CA LEU A 365 7.48 -8.88 10.51
C LEU A 365 7.37 -7.38 10.32
N GLY A 366 6.61 -6.70 11.20
CA GLY A 366 6.45 -5.25 11.18
C GLY A 366 7.77 -4.50 11.32
N ALA A 367 8.64 -4.97 12.21
CA ALA A 367 10.01 -4.46 12.36
C ALA A 367 10.82 -4.59 11.05
N GLY A 368 10.74 -5.77 10.41
CA GLY A 368 11.40 -6.03 9.14
C GLY A 368 10.94 -5.09 8.03
N VAL A 369 9.63 -5.01 7.84
CA VAL A 369 9.01 -4.11 6.84
C VAL A 369 9.37 -2.65 7.10
N GLY A 370 9.31 -2.20 8.37
CA GLY A 370 9.61 -0.82 8.75
C GLY A 370 11.05 -0.41 8.44
N LEU A 371 12.00 -1.32 8.64
CA LEU A 371 13.43 -1.08 8.34
C LEU A 371 13.71 -0.98 6.83
N VAL A 372 13.01 -1.74 6.00
CA VAL A 372 13.27 -1.76 4.55
C VAL A 372 12.48 -0.66 3.84
N MET A 373 11.18 -0.54 4.10
CA MET A 373 10.23 0.23 3.31
C MET A 373 10.64 1.69 3.10
N GLN A 374 10.92 2.41 4.18
CA GLN A 374 11.24 3.84 4.11
C GLN A 374 12.67 4.09 3.62
N ASN A 375 13.58 3.19 3.95
CA ASN A 375 14.97 3.33 3.55
C ASN A 375 15.19 3.10 2.05
N MET A 376 14.34 2.33 1.35
CA MET A 376 14.46 2.15 -0.10
C MET A 376 14.25 3.48 -0.85
N VAL A 377 13.26 4.26 -0.46
CA VAL A 377 13.04 5.59 -1.05
C VAL A 377 14.21 6.54 -0.71
N LEU A 378 14.66 6.54 0.55
CA LEU A 378 15.78 7.36 1.01
C LEU A 378 17.06 7.08 0.20
N VAL A 379 17.39 5.81 0.02
CA VAL A 379 18.63 5.38 -0.66
C VAL A 379 18.58 5.72 -2.16
N VAL A 380 17.43 5.56 -2.80
CA VAL A 380 17.23 5.96 -4.19
C VAL A 380 17.38 7.48 -4.32
N GLN A 381 16.71 8.26 -3.49
CA GLN A 381 16.81 9.71 -3.49
C GLN A 381 18.24 10.21 -3.25
N ASN A 382 19.04 9.45 -2.49
CA ASN A 382 20.46 9.76 -2.25
C ASN A 382 21.35 9.45 -3.47
N SER A 383 20.94 8.54 -4.36
CA SER A 383 21.77 8.00 -5.45
C SER A 383 21.43 8.54 -6.84
N VAL A 384 20.33 9.30 -6.97
CA VAL A 384 19.88 9.84 -8.26
C VAL A 384 20.16 11.33 -8.40
N ASP A 385 20.13 11.80 -9.66
CA ASP A 385 20.20 13.22 -9.98
C ASP A 385 19.01 13.96 -9.34
N PRO A 386 19.24 15.11 -8.69
CA PRO A 386 18.19 15.96 -8.13
C PRO A 386 17.05 16.30 -9.10
N LYS A 387 17.33 16.41 -10.39
CA LYS A 387 16.37 16.79 -11.45
C LYS A 387 15.33 15.72 -11.74
N ILE A 388 15.63 14.43 -11.45
CA ILE A 388 14.74 13.29 -11.69
C ILE A 388 14.33 12.59 -10.39
N LEU A 389 14.48 13.28 -9.25
CA LEU A 389 14.19 12.75 -7.94
C LEU A 389 12.71 12.37 -7.79
N GLY A 390 11.80 13.12 -8.40
CA GLY A 390 10.37 12.86 -8.40
C GLY A 390 10.04 11.55 -9.10
N VAL A 391 10.53 11.38 -10.34
CA VAL A 391 10.35 10.13 -11.11
C VAL A 391 10.94 8.94 -10.37
N ALA A 392 12.15 9.07 -9.82
CA ALA A 392 12.80 7.96 -9.12
C ALA A 392 12.07 7.58 -7.82
N SER A 393 11.64 8.55 -7.02
CA SER A 393 10.92 8.32 -5.76
C SER A 393 9.54 7.71 -5.99
N SER A 394 8.81 8.24 -6.96
CA SER A 394 7.49 7.75 -7.32
C SER A 394 7.53 6.36 -7.93
N ALA A 395 8.57 6.02 -8.70
CA ALA A 395 8.76 4.67 -9.24
C ALA A 395 8.94 3.64 -8.11
N VAL A 396 9.76 3.91 -7.10
CA VAL A 396 9.90 3.03 -5.92
C VAL A 396 8.56 2.81 -5.23
N THR A 397 7.78 3.89 -5.06
CA THR A 397 6.45 3.82 -4.44
C THR A 397 5.45 3.09 -5.32
N PHE A 398 5.48 3.32 -6.63
CA PHE A 398 4.65 2.62 -7.62
C PHE A 398 4.89 1.11 -7.57
N PHE A 399 6.13 0.65 -7.66
CA PHE A 399 6.44 -0.78 -7.63
C PHE A 399 6.07 -1.42 -6.29
N ARG A 400 6.21 -0.69 -5.18
CA ARG A 400 5.73 -1.16 -3.88
C ARG A 400 4.21 -1.33 -3.85
N THR A 401 3.46 -0.35 -4.34
CA THR A 401 1.98 -0.41 -4.37
C THR A 401 1.50 -1.46 -5.36
N LEU A 402 2.14 -1.55 -6.53
CA LEU A 402 1.88 -2.59 -7.53
C LEU A 402 2.11 -3.98 -6.94
N GLY A 403 3.27 -4.19 -6.28
CA GLY A 403 3.57 -5.44 -5.58
C GLY A 403 2.53 -5.76 -4.51
N GLY A 404 2.13 -4.76 -3.73
CA GLY A 404 1.10 -4.92 -2.70
C GLY A 404 -0.26 -5.33 -3.26
N THR A 405 -0.73 -4.65 -4.30
CA THR A 405 -2.01 -4.95 -4.93
C THR A 405 -1.98 -6.31 -5.64
N ALA A 406 -0.93 -6.58 -6.43
CA ALA A 406 -0.76 -7.85 -7.10
C ALA A 406 -0.58 -9.01 -6.12
N GLY A 407 0.21 -8.79 -5.06
CA GLY A 407 0.43 -9.78 -4.00
C GLY A 407 -0.85 -10.13 -3.25
N THR A 408 -1.62 -9.12 -2.86
CA THR A 408 -2.92 -9.34 -2.19
C THR A 408 -3.89 -10.11 -3.10
N ALA A 409 -3.99 -9.72 -4.37
CA ALA A 409 -4.85 -10.40 -5.33
C ALA A 409 -4.39 -11.85 -5.60
N GLY A 410 -3.09 -12.06 -5.82
CA GLY A 410 -2.54 -13.40 -6.06
C GLY A 410 -2.67 -14.36 -4.87
N LEU A 411 -2.35 -13.87 -3.66
CA LEU A 411 -2.53 -14.65 -2.44
C LEU A 411 -4.01 -14.93 -2.16
N GLY A 412 -4.91 -13.96 -2.46
CA GLY A 412 -6.35 -14.15 -2.35
C GLY A 412 -6.88 -15.21 -3.31
N ALA A 413 -6.43 -15.19 -4.56
CA ALA A 413 -6.77 -16.20 -5.55
C ALA A 413 -6.30 -17.61 -5.13
N MET A 414 -5.09 -17.68 -4.56
CA MET A 414 -4.57 -18.93 -4.01
C MET A 414 -5.43 -19.45 -2.85
N LEU A 415 -5.81 -18.56 -1.91
CA LEU A 415 -6.67 -18.94 -0.78
C LEU A 415 -8.04 -19.44 -1.26
N ALA A 416 -8.61 -18.78 -2.29
CA ALA A 416 -9.88 -19.16 -2.89
C ALA A 416 -9.87 -20.57 -3.51
N VAL A 417 -8.72 -21.09 -3.91
CA VAL A 417 -8.55 -22.47 -4.37
C VAL A 417 -8.21 -23.41 -3.20
N THR A 418 -7.37 -22.95 -2.27
CA THR A 418 -6.87 -23.79 -1.17
C THR A 418 -7.97 -24.16 -0.18
N ILE A 419 -8.81 -23.19 0.24
CA ILE A 419 -9.87 -23.44 1.24
C ILE A 419 -10.88 -24.50 0.77
N PRO A 420 -11.48 -24.43 -0.43
CA PRO A 420 -12.39 -25.48 -0.92
C PRO A 420 -11.73 -26.86 -1.00
N ASN A 421 -10.46 -26.94 -1.42
CA ASN A 421 -9.73 -28.20 -1.48
C ASN A 421 -9.53 -28.81 -0.08
N MET A 422 -9.14 -28.01 0.91
CA MET A 422 -8.98 -28.45 2.29
C MET A 422 -10.33 -28.88 2.91
N ILE A 423 -11.43 -28.19 2.58
CA ILE A 423 -12.79 -28.60 2.98
C ILE A 423 -13.14 -29.96 2.36
N ALA A 424 -12.83 -30.15 1.07
CA ALA A 424 -13.09 -31.42 0.38
C ALA A 424 -12.26 -32.58 0.97
N GLU A 425 -11.00 -32.35 1.30
CA GLU A 425 -10.14 -33.37 1.95
C GLU A 425 -10.66 -33.78 3.34
N ARG A 426 -11.25 -32.81 4.09
CA ARG A 426 -11.80 -33.05 5.43
C ARG A 426 -13.32 -33.21 5.45
N GLN A 427 -13.94 -33.46 4.29
CA GLN A 427 -15.40 -33.60 4.17
C GLN A 427 -15.97 -34.68 5.06
N GLY A 428 -15.26 -35.80 5.25
CA GLY A 428 -15.68 -36.88 6.15
C GLY A 428 -15.74 -36.43 7.61
N GLU A 429 -14.74 -35.70 8.08
CA GLU A 429 -14.72 -35.12 9.44
C GLU A 429 -15.87 -34.15 9.63
N LEU A 430 -16.07 -33.25 8.64
CA LEU A 430 -17.13 -32.25 8.66
C LEU A 430 -18.53 -32.88 8.67
N THR A 431 -18.76 -33.90 7.84
CA THR A 431 -20.02 -34.65 7.79
C THR A 431 -20.32 -35.34 9.13
N ASN A 432 -19.31 -35.98 9.74
CA ASN A 432 -19.45 -36.62 11.04
C ASN A 432 -19.73 -35.60 12.15
N ALA A 433 -19.05 -34.46 12.11
CA ALA A 433 -19.29 -33.38 13.05
C ALA A 433 -20.72 -32.80 12.94
N ILE A 434 -21.23 -32.59 11.72
CA ILE A 434 -22.60 -32.15 11.46
C ILE A 434 -23.59 -33.22 11.94
N ALA A 435 -23.39 -34.50 11.62
CA ALA A 435 -24.26 -35.59 12.05
C ALA A 435 -24.35 -35.70 13.58
N SER A 436 -23.29 -35.38 14.30
CA SER A 436 -23.28 -35.38 15.78
C SER A 436 -24.16 -34.29 16.41
N LEU A 437 -24.64 -33.29 15.65
CA LEU A 437 -25.44 -32.16 16.14
C LEU A 437 -26.94 -32.51 16.30
N GLY A 438 -27.38 -33.71 15.88
CA GLY A 438 -28.77 -34.12 15.99
C GLY A 438 -29.72 -33.16 15.24
N ASP A 439 -30.68 -32.58 15.96
CA ASP A 439 -31.70 -31.69 15.38
C ASP A 439 -31.14 -30.43 14.67
N LYS A 440 -29.95 -29.97 15.05
CA LYS A 440 -29.30 -28.83 14.43
C LYS A 440 -28.53 -29.15 13.14
N ALA A 441 -28.38 -30.44 12.79
CA ALA A 441 -27.60 -30.86 11.64
C ALA A 441 -28.11 -30.27 10.31
N ALA A 442 -29.45 -30.25 10.13
CA ALA A 442 -30.08 -29.71 8.94
C ALA A 442 -29.88 -28.21 8.76
N GLU A 443 -29.98 -27.44 9.86
CA GLU A 443 -29.78 -25.98 9.87
C GLU A 443 -28.32 -25.62 9.52
N VAL A 444 -27.36 -26.28 10.17
CA VAL A 444 -25.93 -26.06 9.94
C VAL A 444 -25.52 -26.48 8.54
N GLY A 445 -26.02 -27.62 8.05
CA GLY A 445 -25.80 -28.09 6.69
C GLY A 445 -26.33 -27.09 5.63
N ALA A 446 -27.53 -26.56 5.83
CA ALA A 446 -28.10 -25.53 4.97
C ALA A 446 -27.29 -24.23 4.97
N ALA A 447 -26.84 -23.78 6.15
CA ALA A 447 -26.00 -22.59 6.29
C ALA A 447 -24.67 -22.72 5.55
N LEU A 448 -24.01 -23.89 5.63
CA LEU A 448 -22.76 -24.17 4.93
C LEU A 448 -22.93 -24.26 3.41
N ASN A 449 -24.08 -24.74 2.93
CA ASN A 449 -24.40 -24.87 1.51
C ASN A 449 -24.98 -23.59 0.88
N SER A 450 -25.21 -22.53 1.64
CA SER A 450 -25.83 -21.28 1.15
C SER A 450 -24.94 -20.47 0.20
N GLY A 451 -23.68 -20.87 0.02
CA GLY A 451 -22.69 -20.15 -0.81
C GLY A 451 -22.21 -18.80 -0.21
N SER A 452 -22.74 -18.40 0.94
CA SER A 452 -22.23 -17.28 1.72
C SER A 452 -21.17 -17.76 2.71
N LEU A 453 -20.16 -16.91 2.99
CA LEU A 453 -19.18 -17.21 4.05
C LEU A 453 -19.93 -17.30 5.39
N PRO A 454 -19.98 -18.48 6.03
CA PRO A 454 -20.67 -18.60 7.31
C PRO A 454 -19.96 -17.78 8.37
N THR A 455 -20.72 -17.20 9.29
CA THR A 455 -20.14 -16.59 10.49
C THR A 455 -19.64 -17.72 11.39
N ILE A 456 -18.38 -18.12 11.23
CA ILE A 456 -17.79 -19.33 11.85
C ILE A 456 -17.98 -19.32 13.37
N SER A 457 -17.89 -18.14 14.01
CA SER A 457 -18.06 -17.98 15.46
C SER A 457 -19.44 -18.36 15.98
N THR A 458 -20.47 -18.43 15.13
CA THR A 458 -21.85 -18.81 15.52
C THR A 458 -22.13 -20.29 15.34
N LEU A 459 -21.23 -21.04 14.70
CA LEU A 459 -21.40 -22.47 14.47
C LEU A 459 -21.15 -23.30 15.74
N PRO A 460 -21.81 -24.45 15.87
CA PRO A 460 -21.55 -25.39 16.95
C PRO A 460 -20.08 -25.85 16.99
N GLU A 461 -19.57 -26.06 18.20
CA GLU A 461 -18.14 -26.30 18.45
C GLU A 461 -17.50 -27.38 17.57
N PRO A 462 -18.07 -28.57 17.35
CA PRO A 462 -17.45 -29.62 16.53
C PRO A 462 -17.18 -29.17 15.07
N VAL A 463 -18.12 -28.42 14.48
CA VAL A 463 -18.01 -27.91 13.10
C VAL A 463 -17.12 -26.68 13.06
N ARG A 464 -17.23 -25.81 14.07
CA ARG A 464 -16.46 -24.60 14.21
C ARG A 464 -14.95 -24.88 14.22
N ILE A 465 -14.48 -25.79 15.07
CA ILE A 465 -13.05 -26.15 15.20
C ILE A 465 -12.47 -26.62 13.87
N ILE A 466 -13.20 -27.42 13.12
CA ILE A 466 -12.74 -27.91 11.81
C ILE A 466 -12.54 -26.74 10.84
N LEU A 467 -13.52 -25.83 10.76
CA LEU A 467 -13.43 -24.68 9.87
C LEU A 467 -12.37 -23.68 10.31
N GLU A 468 -12.28 -23.38 11.62
CA GLU A 468 -11.21 -22.53 12.20
C GLU A 468 -9.82 -23.09 11.86
N SER A 469 -9.63 -24.40 11.97
CA SER A 469 -8.39 -25.08 11.59
C SER A 469 -8.11 -24.95 10.08
N ILE A 470 -9.10 -25.19 9.21
CA ILE A 470 -8.94 -25.08 7.76
C ILE A 470 -8.54 -23.65 7.36
N TYR A 471 -9.23 -22.63 7.88
CA TYR A 471 -8.89 -21.24 7.60
C TYR A 471 -7.56 -20.83 8.22
N GLY A 472 -7.24 -21.33 9.42
CA GLY A 472 -5.96 -21.09 10.09
C GLY A 472 -4.79 -21.61 9.27
N ASP A 473 -4.84 -22.88 8.89
CA ASP A 473 -3.78 -23.54 8.11
C ASP A 473 -3.72 -23.00 6.67
N GLY A 474 -4.86 -22.67 6.06
CA GLY A 474 -4.93 -22.06 4.73
C GLY A 474 -4.22 -20.70 4.69
N VAL A 475 -4.48 -19.84 5.67
CA VAL A 475 -3.81 -18.52 5.75
C VAL A 475 -2.35 -18.67 6.12
N ALA A 476 -1.99 -19.57 7.04
CA ALA A 476 -0.59 -19.87 7.37
C ALA A 476 0.19 -20.31 6.12
N GLY A 477 -0.41 -21.14 5.27
CA GLY A 477 0.16 -21.56 3.99
C GLY A 477 0.51 -20.40 3.06
N LEU A 478 -0.29 -19.31 3.05
CA LEU A 478 0.03 -18.10 2.28
C LEU A 478 1.31 -17.41 2.79
N PHE A 479 1.49 -17.33 4.12
CA PHE A 479 2.69 -16.74 4.70
C PHE A 479 3.92 -17.62 4.48
N ALA A 480 3.76 -18.95 4.56
CA ALA A 480 4.81 -19.90 4.23
C ALA A 480 5.27 -19.77 2.77
N LEU A 481 4.36 -19.49 1.83
CA LEU A 481 4.70 -19.21 0.43
C LEU A 481 5.35 -17.83 0.24
N ALA A 482 4.91 -16.81 1.00
CA ALA A 482 5.47 -15.48 0.92
C ALA A 482 6.89 -15.38 1.50
N ALA A 483 7.27 -16.26 2.43
CA ALA A 483 8.60 -16.27 3.06
C ALA A 483 9.75 -16.47 2.06
N PRO A 484 9.75 -17.48 1.16
CA PRO A 484 10.79 -17.61 0.14
C PRO A 484 10.80 -16.44 -0.86
N LEU A 485 9.65 -15.84 -1.17
CA LEU A 485 9.63 -14.62 -2.00
C LEU A 485 10.33 -13.46 -1.30
N ALA A 486 10.21 -13.35 0.02
CA ALA A 486 10.91 -12.31 0.78
C ALA A 486 12.44 -12.47 0.78
N LEU A 487 13.00 -13.64 0.47
CA LEU A 487 14.44 -13.83 0.25
C LEU A 487 14.96 -12.96 -0.90
N ILE A 488 14.11 -12.66 -1.88
CA ILE A 488 14.45 -11.73 -2.98
C ILE A 488 14.78 -10.35 -2.40
N THR A 489 14.06 -9.90 -1.36
CA THR A 489 14.39 -8.64 -0.66
C THR A 489 15.77 -8.72 -0.02
N VAL A 490 16.10 -9.84 0.64
CA VAL A 490 17.42 -10.03 1.28
C VAL A 490 18.53 -9.94 0.23
N VAL A 491 18.40 -10.68 -0.86
CA VAL A 491 19.37 -10.66 -1.96
C VAL A 491 19.50 -9.26 -2.56
N ALA A 492 18.38 -8.61 -2.88
CA ALA A 492 18.39 -7.27 -3.45
C ALA A 492 19.10 -6.27 -2.54
N VAL A 493 18.82 -6.31 -1.23
CA VAL A 493 19.41 -5.37 -0.26
C VAL A 493 20.90 -5.65 -0.02
N ILE A 494 21.34 -6.90 -0.02
CA ILE A 494 22.78 -7.25 0.08
C ILE A 494 23.54 -6.70 -1.14
N LEU A 495 22.95 -6.76 -2.33
CA LEU A 495 23.54 -6.28 -3.57
C LEU A 495 23.52 -4.75 -3.72
N LEU A 496 22.78 -4.02 -2.87
CA LEU A 496 22.82 -2.55 -2.86
C LEU A 496 24.22 -2.03 -2.54
N PRO A 497 24.74 -1.06 -3.31
CA PRO A 497 25.99 -0.38 -2.98
C PRO A 497 25.90 0.33 -1.63
N ASN A 498 26.93 0.20 -0.79
CA ASN A 498 26.98 0.89 0.48
C ASN A 498 27.45 2.34 0.29
N GLN A 499 26.53 3.25 0.11
CA GLN A 499 26.80 4.68 -0.10
C GLN A 499 26.57 5.46 1.19
N HIS A 500 27.40 6.45 1.45
CA HIS A 500 27.16 7.41 2.55
C HIS A 500 25.94 8.28 2.22
N LEU A 501 25.13 8.55 3.23
CA LEU A 501 23.99 9.45 3.10
C LEU A 501 24.47 10.89 3.01
N ASN A 502 23.95 11.61 2.01
CA ASN A 502 24.24 13.01 1.80
C ASN A 502 23.68 13.85 2.95
N THR A 503 24.40 14.90 3.31
CA THR A 503 24.00 15.88 4.33
C THR A 503 23.29 17.11 3.75
N LYS A 504 23.27 17.26 2.42
CA LYS A 504 22.61 18.35 1.71
C LYS A 504 21.19 17.95 1.31
N THR A 505 20.28 18.92 1.36
CA THR A 505 18.91 18.77 0.85
C THR A 505 18.91 18.70 -0.68
N ASN A 506 17.81 18.24 -1.27
CA ASN A 506 17.66 18.24 -2.73
C ASN A 506 17.72 19.66 -3.31
N THR A 507 17.12 20.62 -2.61
CA THR A 507 17.13 22.03 -3.00
C THR A 507 18.54 22.62 -3.02
N GLU A 508 19.37 22.30 -2.00
CA GLU A 508 20.77 22.73 -1.96
C GLU A 508 21.61 22.11 -3.08
N ARG A 509 21.39 20.84 -3.39
CA ARG A 509 22.06 20.15 -4.50
C ARG A 509 21.71 20.79 -5.85
N LEU A 510 20.45 21.14 -6.08
CA LEU A 510 20.02 21.82 -7.30
C LEU A 510 20.62 23.23 -7.43
N ALA A 511 20.72 23.98 -6.32
CA ALA A 511 21.34 25.30 -6.31
C ALA A 511 22.83 25.23 -6.68
N GLU A 512 23.58 24.28 -6.10
CA GLU A 512 25.00 24.08 -6.42
C GLU A 512 25.23 23.70 -7.88
N GLU A 513 24.35 22.87 -8.47
CA GLU A 513 24.45 22.53 -9.88
C GLU A 513 24.20 23.75 -10.79
N SER A 514 23.27 24.64 -10.40
CA SER A 514 23.00 25.87 -11.14
C SER A 514 24.17 26.85 -11.07
N ASP A 515 24.81 26.98 -9.91
CA ASP A 515 25.97 27.86 -9.71
C ASP A 515 27.25 27.33 -10.37
N ALA A 516 27.38 26.00 -10.44
CA ALA A 516 28.51 25.33 -11.09
C ALA A 516 28.43 25.31 -12.65
N SER A 517 27.26 25.60 -13.21
CA SER A 517 27.10 25.73 -14.68
C SER A 517 27.59 27.13 -15.09
N PRO A 518 28.73 27.28 -15.80
CA PRO A 518 29.18 28.59 -16.27
C PRO A 518 28.09 29.19 -17.16
N THR A 519 27.70 30.42 -16.87
CA THR A 519 26.83 31.21 -17.74
C THR A 519 27.44 31.24 -19.14
N ALA A 520 26.81 30.52 -20.08
CA ALA A 520 27.19 30.52 -21.50
C ALA A 520 26.86 31.85 -22.21
N ASP A 521 26.70 32.95 -21.44
CA ASP A 521 26.27 34.27 -21.94
C ASP A 521 27.35 35.38 -21.84
N THR A 522 28.63 35.02 -21.76
CA THR A 522 29.70 36.05 -21.80
C THR A 522 30.74 35.81 -22.89
N VAL A 523 30.33 35.31 -24.10
CA VAL A 523 31.13 35.44 -25.31
C VAL A 523 30.16 35.64 -26.48
N ALA A 524 29.79 36.86 -26.75
CA ALA A 524 29.32 37.33 -28.06
C ALA A 524 29.81 38.77 -28.27
#